data_e946b50dd6b5e1b254a8dee24faa15a0
#
_entry.id   e946b50dd6b5e1b254a8dee24faa15a0
#
_cell.length_a   1.000
_cell.length_b   1.000
_cell.length_c   1.000
_cell.angle_alpha   90.00
_cell.angle_beta   90.00
_cell.angle_gamma   90.00
#
_symmetry.space_group_name_H-M   'P 1'
#
loop_
_entity.id
_entity.type
_entity.pdbx_description
1 polymer ?
#
loop_
_entity_poly.entity_id
_entity_poly.type
_entity_poly.pdbx_seq_one_letter_code
_entity_poly.pdbx_strand_id
1 'polypeptide(L)'
;MMTIREYKRAESLEEAWQLNQKRPNRVLGGMIWLKMENINVGTAIDLSGLGLDTIEETDEGFSIGAMVTLRQLELHPGLAAYTDGAVRESVRHIVGVQLRNLATVGGSIYSRFGFSDVLTMFLALNASVELYKGGVVPLAEYAQRPYDRDILCLLYTSDAAD
;
A
#
# COMPACT_ATOMS: atom_id res chain seq x y z
N MET A 1 11.33 -16.68 -14.35
CA MET A 1 12.09 -15.47 -13.96
C MET A 1 11.36 -14.24 -14.48
N MET A 2 11.17 -13.22 -13.65
CA MET A 2 10.55 -11.97 -14.08
C MET A 2 11.50 -11.18 -14.98
N THR A 3 10.98 -10.60 -16.07
CA THR A 3 11.72 -9.66 -16.93
C THR A 3 10.99 -8.32 -16.99
N ILE A 4 11.71 -7.22 -17.07
CA ILE A 4 11.18 -5.88 -17.19
C ILE A 4 11.78 -5.25 -18.46
N ARG A 5 10.92 -4.78 -19.39
CA ARG A 5 11.39 -4.13 -20.61
C ARG A 5 11.74 -2.65 -20.38
N GLU A 6 10.93 -1.99 -19.59
CA GLU A 6 11.03 -0.55 -19.34
C GLU A 6 10.75 -0.25 -17.88
N TYR A 7 11.46 0.72 -17.34
CA TYR A 7 11.21 1.30 -16.04
C TYR A 7 10.78 2.76 -16.22
N LYS A 8 9.70 3.16 -15.55
CA LYS A 8 9.23 4.53 -15.54
C LYS A 8 8.92 4.97 -14.11
N ARG A 9 9.64 5.97 -13.64
CA ARG A 9 9.27 6.71 -12.44
C ARG A 9 8.19 7.71 -12.83
N ALA A 10 6.97 7.50 -12.37
CA ALA A 10 5.85 8.35 -12.74
C ALA A 10 6.01 9.75 -12.17
N GLU A 11 5.66 10.75 -12.96
CA GLU A 11 5.71 12.17 -12.60
C GLU A 11 4.37 12.67 -12.05
N SER A 12 3.29 11.90 -12.24
CA SER A 12 1.96 12.19 -11.73
C SER A 12 1.14 10.92 -11.53
N LEU A 13 0.08 11.01 -10.73
CA LEU A 13 -0.90 9.91 -10.58
C LEU A 13 -1.62 9.62 -11.89
N GLU A 14 -1.90 10.65 -12.69
CA GLU A 14 -2.51 10.47 -14.02
C GLU A 14 -1.60 9.66 -14.95
N GLU A 15 -0.32 9.98 -15.01
CA GLU A 15 0.64 9.19 -15.79
C GLU A 15 0.72 7.74 -15.30
N ALA A 16 0.83 7.54 -14.00
CA ALA A 16 0.86 6.20 -13.41
C ALA A 16 -0.40 5.41 -13.76
N TRP A 17 -1.56 6.04 -13.66
CA TRP A 17 -2.84 5.41 -13.97
C TRP A 17 -2.93 5.04 -15.47
N GLN A 18 -2.59 5.97 -16.37
CA GLN A 18 -2.59 5.72 -17.81
C GLN A 18 -1.67 4.56 -18.21
N LEU A 19 -0.45 4.54 -17.65
CA LEU A 19 0.48 3.44 -17.87
C LEU A 19 -0.05 2.11 -17.35
N ASN A 20 -0.72 2.12 -16.20
CA ASN A 20 -1.26 0.91 -15.58
C ASN A 20 -2.46 0.31 -16.32
N GLN A 21 -3.12 1.06 -17.21
CA GLN A 21 -4.20 0.51 -18.05
C GLN A 21 -3.70 -0.53 -19.05
N LYS A 22 -2.43 -0.50 -19.41
CA LYS A 22 -1.82 -1.48 -20.30
C LYS A 22 -1.53 -2.79 -19.57
N ARG A 23 -2.09 -3.88 -20.04
CA ARG A 23 -2.07 -5.20 -19.39
C ARG A 23 -0.70 -5.72 -18.95
N PRO A 24 0.39 -5.56 -19.75
CA PRO A 24 1.71 -6.06 -19.33
C PRO A 24 2.41 -5.17 -18.30
N ASN A 25 1.88 -3.98 -18.00
CA ASN A 25 2.50 -3.05 -17.06
C ASN A 25 2.16 -3.42 -15.61
N ARG A 26 3.05 -3.07 -14.69
CA ARG A 26 2.87 -3.32 -13.26
C ARG A 26 3.32 -2.10 -12.45
N VAL A 27 2.49 -1.73 -11.47
CA VAL A 27 2.85 -0.78 -10.43
C VAL A 27 3.80 -1.47 -9.45
N LEU A 28 4.87 -0.79 -9.07
CA LEU A 28 5.84 -1.28 -8.10
C LEU A 28 5.50 -0.80 -6.69
N GLY A 29 5.43 -1.74 -5.75
CA GLY A 29 5.62 -1.48 -4.33
C GLY A 29 7.02 -1.89 -3.92
N GLY A 30 7.14 -2.67 -2.84
CA GLY A 30 8.44 -3.22 -2.41
C GLY A 30 8.97 -4.38 -3.25
N MET A 31 8.23 -4.83 -4.25
CA MET A 31 8.56 -5.94 -5.15
C MET A 31 8.74 -7.31 -4.46
N ILE A 32 8.32 -7.47 -3.22
CA ILE A 32 8.59 -8.70 -2.45
C ILE A 32 7.99 -9.93 -3.12
N TRP A 33 6.75 -9.86 -3.54
CA TRP A 33 6.05 -10.93 -4.25
C TRP A 33 6.25 -10.86 -5.76
N LEU A 34 6.18 -9.66 -6.34
CA LEU A 34 6.27 -9.46 -7.78
C LEU A 34 7.55 -10.04 -8.38
N LYS A 35 8.70 -9.88 -7.70
CA LYS A 35 9.99 -10.43 -8.17
C LYS A 35 10.04 -11.95 -8.22
N MET A 36 9.15 -12.63 -7.50
CA MET A 36 9.08 -14.08 -7.45
C MET A 36 8.20 -14.66 -8.57
N GLU A 37 7.43 -13.81 -9.26
CA GLU A 37 6.58 -14.24 -10.36
C GLU A 37 7.39 -14.56 -11.63
N ASN A 38 6.86 -15.45 -12.46
CA ASN A 38 7.41 -15.76 -13.76
C ASN A 38 6.63 -15.03 -14.85
N ILE A 39 6.85 -13.72 -14.96
CA ILE A 39 6.11 -12.83 -15.86
C ILE A 39 7.03 -11.88 -16.64
N ASN A 40 6.55 -11.43 -17.78
CA ASN A 40 7.18 -10.38 -18.56
C ASN A 40 6.42 -9.07 -18.34
N VAL A 41 7.06 -8.14 -17.64
CA VAL A 41 6.53 -6.79 -17.38
C VAL A 41 6.89 -5.88 -18.55
N GLY A 42 5.90 -5.19 -19.12
CA GLY A 42 6.14 -4.17 -20.16
C GLY A 42 6.85 -2.97 -19.55
N THR A 43 6.12 -2.17 -18.79
CA THR A 43 6.66 -1.04 -18.03
C THR A 43 6.45 -1.30 -16.54
N ALA A 44 7.52 -1.23 -15.77
CA ALA A 44 7.51 -1.18 -14.32
C ALA A 44 7.27 0.28 -13.89
N ILE A 45 6.14 0.53 -13.22
CA ILE A 45 5.68 1.87 -12.86
C ILE A 45 6.05 2.15 -11.41
N ASP A 46 6.99 3.06 -11.21
CA ASP A 46 7.45 3.46 -9.88
C ASP A 46 6.72 4.71 -9.39
N LEU A 47 6.10 4.60 -8.22
CA LEU A 47 5.35 5.68 -7.57
C LEU A 47 6.19 6.51 -6.58
N SER A 48 7.48 6.23 -6.43
CA SER A 48 8.34 6.84 -5.40
C SER A 48 8.49 8.36 -5.52
N GLY A 49 8.18 8.93 -6.68
CA GLY A 49 8.23 10.36 -6.93
C GLY A 49 6.96 11.14 -6.59
N LEU A 50 5.92 10.48 -6.09
CA LEU A 50 4.57 11.07 -5.97
C LEU A 50 4.20 11.51 -4.54
N GLY A 51 5.13 11.44 -3.59
CA GLY A 51 4.88 11.84 -2.20
C GLY A 51 3.97 10.88 -1.43
N LEU A 52 3.88 9.62 -1.86
CA LEU A 52 3.02 8.60 -1.23
C LEU A 52 3.74 7.78 -0.13
N ASP A 53 4.85 8.26 0.37
CA ASP A 53 5.71 7.60 1.37
C ASP A 53 5.67 8.29 2.75
N THR A 54 4.62 9.06 3.01
CA THR A 54 4.42 9.80 4.25
C THR A 54 3.23 9.29 5.06
N ILE A 55 3.32 9.45 6.37
CA ILE A 55 2.23 9.25 7.33
C ILE A 55 1.88 10.61 7.90
N GLU A 56 0.66 11.07 7.67
CA GLU A 56 0.16 12.34 8.19
C GLU A 56 -0.86 12.09 9.30
N GLU A 57 -0.65 12.73 10.44
CA GLU A 57 -1.57 12.73 11.56
C GLU A 57 -2.53 13.92 11.42
N THR A 58 -3.81 13.65 11.53
CA THR A 58 -4.88 14.65 11.46
C THR A 58 -5.76 14.58 12.71
N ASP A 59 -6.64 15.54 12.90
CA ASP A 59 -7.61 15.54 14.00
C ASP A 59 -8.59 14.35 13.93
N GLU A 60 -8.74 13.75 12.74
CA GLU A 60 -9.66 12.64 12.46
C GLU A 60 -8.97 11.27 12.42
N GLY A 61 -7.64 11.21 12.55
CA GLY A 61 -6.86 9.97 12.45
C GLY A 61 -5.59 10.11 11.62
N PHE A 62 -5.29 9.09 10.82
CA PHE A 62 -4.06 9.03 10.03
C PHE A 62 -4.34 8.87 8.55
N SER A 63 -3.57 9.60 7.73
CA SER A 63 -3.47 9.39 6.29
C SER A 63 -2.12 8.76 5.98
N ILE A 64 -2.13 7.57 5.40
CA ILE A 64 -0.94 6.74 5.18
C ILE A 64 -0.78 6.52 3.69
N GLY A 65 0.34 6.97 3.12
CA GLY A 65 0.64 6.78 1.71
C GLY A 65 0.88 5.32 1.34
N ALA A 66 0.50 4.94 0.13
CA ALA A 66 0.65 3.56 -0.35
C ALA A 66 2.11 3.08 -0.40
N MET A 67 3.06 4.01 -0.54
CA MET A 67 4.50 3.71 -0.58
C MET A 67 5.17 3.77 0.81
N VAL A 68 4.42 4.02 1.87
CA VAL A 68 4.90 3.89 3.25
C VAL A 68 5.34 2.45 3.48
N THR A 69 6.54 2.28 4.04
CA THR A 69 7.10 0.97 4.34
C THR A 69 6.51 0.39 5.63
N LEU A 70 6.54 -0.92 5.78
CA LEU A 70 6.14 -1.57 7.02
C LEU A 70 7.04 -1.14 8.20
N ARG A 71 8.29 -0.81 7.90
CA ARG A 71 9.22 -0.26 8.93
C ARG A 71 8.78 1.12 9.42
N GLN A 72 8.29 1.98 8.55
CA GLN A 72 7.73 3.27 8.95
C GLN A 72 6.49 3.09 9.85
N LEU A 73 5.59 2.15 9.52
CA LEU A 73 4.45 1.80 10.38
C LEU A 73 4.91 1.33 11.77
N GLU A 74 5.88 0.44 11.79
CA GLU A 74 6.44 -0.14 13.02
C GLU A 74 6.99 0.92 13.97
N LEU A 75 7.65 1.94 13.43
CA LEU A 75 8.37 2.96 14.20
C LEU A 75 7.55 4.23 14.46
N HIS A 76 6.37 4.39 13.88
CA HIS A 76 5.61 5.63 13.98
C HIS A 76 5.00 5.80 15.39
N PRO A 77 5.45 6.81 16.17
CA PRO A 77 5.00 6.97 17.55
C PRO A 77 3.52 7.31 17.69
N GLY A 78 2.97 8.13 16.77
CA GLY A 78 1.56 8.50 16.76
C GLY A 78 0.65 7.30 16.53
N LEU A 79 0.97 6.43 15.56
CA LEU A 79 0.23 5.19 15.32
C LEU A 79 0.32 4.22 16.52
N ALA A 80 1.49 4.14 17.15
CA ALA A 80 1.65 3.33 18.35
C ALA A 80 0.77 3.84 19.49
N ALA A 81 0.71 5.14 19.73
CA ALA A 81 -0.14 5.75 20.75
C ALA A 81 -1.62 5.57 20.44
N TYR A 82 -2.02 5.83 19.19
CA TYR A 82 -3.42 5.73 18.72
C TYR A 82 -3.99 4.32 18.85
N THR A 83 -3.18 3.28 18.64
CA THR A 83 -3.62 1.88 18.61
C THR A 83 -3.13 1.06 19.84
N ASP A 84 -2.66 1.72 20.89
CA ASP A 84 -2.04 1.06 22.05
C ASP A 84 -0.98 0.01 21.63
N GLY A 85 -0.17 0.35 20.63
CA GLY A 85 0.89 -0.48 20.08
C GLY A 85 0.44 -1.55 19.09
N ALA A 86 -0.85 -1.71 18.81
CA ALA A 86 -1.35 -2.81 17.99
C ALA A 86 -0.79 -2.80 16.55
N VAL A 87 -0.69 -1.63 15.91
CA VAL A 87 -0.10 -1.51 14.57
C VAL A 87 1.37 -1.97 14.58
N ARG A 88 2.14 -1.54 15.56
CA ARG A 88 3.53 -1.98 15.73
C ARG A 88 3.63 -3.49 15.88
N GLU A 89 2.82 -4.06 16.79
CA GLU A 89 2.82 -5.50 17.06
C GLU A 89 2.43 -6.32 15.82
N SER A 90 1.49 -5.83 15.01
CA SER A 90 1.04 -6.52 13.81
C SER A 90 2.13 -6.65 12.74
N VAL A 91 3.09 -5.73 12.68
CA VAL A 91 4.11 -5.72 11.62
C VAL A 91 5.51 -6.13 12.08
N ARG A 92 5.87 -5.95 13.35
CA ARG A 92 7.26 -6.12 13.83
C ARG A 92 7.84 -7.53 13.66
N HIS A 93 7.00 -8.54 13.53
CA HIS A 93 7.39 -9.93 13.33
C HIS A 93 7.33 -10.39 11.87
N ILE A 94 6.98 -9.49 10.94
CA ILE A 94 6.98 -9.81 9.51
C ILE A 94 8.42 -9.94 9.06
N VAL A 95 8.89 -11.19 8.95
CA VAL A 95 10.22 -11.62 8.53
C VAL A 95 11.35 -10.91 9.28
N GLY A 96 11.92 -9.84 8.70
CA GLY A 96 13.05 -9.10 9.25
C GLY A 96 13.04 -7.65 8.80
N VAL A 97 13.90 -6.83 9.42
CA VAL A 97 14.00 -5.38 9.15
C VAL A 97 14.24 -5.09 7.67
N GLN A 98 15.09 -5.87 7.00
CA GLN A 98 15.40 -5.67 5.58
C GLN A 98 14.15 -5.79 4.71
N LEU A 99 13.30 -6.79 4.97
CA LEU A 99 12.04 -6.94 4.25
C LEU A 99 11.07 -5.80 4.58
N ARG A 100 10.93 -5.45 5.86
CA ARG A 100 10.04 -4.37 6.29
C ARG A 100 10.46 -2.98 5.79
N ASN A 101 11.74 -2.77 5.50
CA ASN A 101 12.22 -1.56 4.83
C ASN A 101 11.82 -1.48 3.34
N LEU A 102 11.44 -2.58 2.72
CA LEU A 102 11.04 -2.64 1.31
C LEU A 102 9.54 -2.83 1.12
N ALA A 103 8.92 -3.72 1.89
CA ALA A 103 7.50 -3.98 1.80
C ALA A 103 6.69 -2.72 2.12
N THR A 104 5.67 -2.46 1.31
CA THR A 104 4.84 -1.25 1.41
C THR A 104 3.43 -1.57 1.89
N VAL A 105 2.79 -0.57 2.49
CA VAL A 105 1.38 -0.62 2.87
C VAL A 105 0.51 -0.90 1.65
N GLY A 106 0.72 -0.17 0.56
CA GLY A 106 -0.04 -0.35 -0.68
C GLY A 106 0.07 -1.75 -1.24
N GLY A 107 1.28 -2.33 -1.28
CA GLY A 107 1.48 -3.70 -1.74
C GLY A 107 0.78 -4.73 -0.85
N SER A 108 0.81 -4.53 0.46
CA SER A 108 0.16 -5.42 1.44
C SER A 108 -1.37 -5.37 1.38
N ILE A 109 -1.94 -4.22 1.04
CA ILE A 109 -3.39 -4.02 0.90
C ILE A 109 -3.87 -4.47 -0.50
N TYR A 110 -3.19 -4.03 -1.56
CA TYR A 110 -3.57 -4.34 -2.94
C TYR A 110 -3.61 -5.84 -3.23
N SER A 111 -2.65 -6.58 -2.69
CA SER A 111 -2.56 -8.04 -2.90
C SER A 111 -3.74 -8.82 -2.31
N ARG A 112 -4.47 -8.27 -1.35
CA ARG A 112 -5.63 -8.89 -0.68
C ARG A 112 -5.37 -10.30 -0.18
N PHE A 113 -4.12 -10.62 0.16
CA PHE A 113 -3.78 -11.93 0.70
C PHE A 113 -4.43 -12.16 2.05
N GLY A 114 -5.09 -13.29 2.24
CA GLY A 114 -5.76 -13.65 3.49
C GLY A 114 -4.82 -13.79 4.70
N PHE A 115 -3.51 -13.88 4.46
CA PHE A 115 -2.48 -13.92 5.51
C PHE A 115 -1.83 -12.55 5.77
N SER A 116 -2.31 -11.47 5.14
CA SER A 116 -1.73 -10.14 5.33
C SER A 116 -2.08 -9.58 6.70
N ASP A 117 -1.08 -9.50 7.59
CA ASP A 117 -1.24 -8.89 8.91
C ASP A 117 -1.60 -7.40 8.80
N VAL A 118 -1.06 -6.71 7.80
CA VAL A 118 -1.37 -5.30 7.53
C VAL A 118 -2.84 -5.13 7.14
N LEU A 119 -3.34 -5.93 6.21
CA LEU A 119 -4.75 -5.89 5.81
C LEU A 119 -5.67 -6.17 7.00
N THR A 120 -5.38 -7.20 7.78
CA THR A 120 -6.14 -7.59 8.95
C THR A 120 -6.18 -6.48 10.00
N MET A 121 -5.02 -5.86 10.28
CA MET A 121 -4.93 -4.77 11.25
C MET A 121 -5.77 -3.57 10.84
N PHE A 122 -5.66 -3.13 9.59
CA PHE A 122 -6.41 -1.97 9.13
C PHE A 122 -7.90 -2.25 8.88
N LEU A 123 -8.29 -3.49 8.63
CA LEU A 123 -9.70 -3.89 8.69
C LEU A 123 -10.27 -3.73 10.10
N ALA A 124 -9.52 -4.12 11.13
CA ALA A 124 -9.92 -3.94 12.52
C ALA A 124 -10.04 -2.47 12.93
N LEU A 125 -9.32 -1.57 12.27
CA LEU A 125 -9.41 -0.12 12.46
C LEU A 125 -10.50 0.55 11.61
N ASN A 126 -11.35 -0.20 10.93
CA ASN A 126 -12.35 0.33 10.00
C ASN A 126 -11.77 1.32 8.96
N ALA A 127 -10.55 1.06 8.51
CA ALA A 127 -9.86 1.92 7.57
C ALA A 127 -10.57 2.03 6.22
N SER A 128 -10.27 3.07 5.48
CA SER A 128 -10.69 3.27 4.09
C SER A 128 -9.46 3.43 3.20
N VAL A 129 -9.57 3.08 1.94
CA VAL A 129 -8.54 3.33 0.92
C VAL A 129 -8.99 4.44 -0.01
N GLU A 130 -8.04 5.21 -0.52
CA GLU A 130 -8.28 6.15 -1.60
C GLU A 130 -7.63 5.65 -2.88
N LEU A 131 -8.45 5.49 -3.90
CA LEU A 131 -8.07 5.10 -5.25
C LEU A 131 -8.06 6.35 -6.14
N TYR A 132 -7.14 6.40 -7.07
CA TYR A 132 -6.98 7.59 -7.93
C TYR A 132 -8.26 7.95 -8.71
N LYS A 133 -8.89 6.98 -9.36
CA LYS A 133 -10.16 7.19 -10.08
C LYS A 133 -11.37 6.76 -9.25
N GLY A 134 -11.24 5.72 -8.47
CA GLY A 134 -12.34 5.13 -7.70
C GLY A 134 -12.71 5.89 -6.41
N GLY A 135 -11.91 6.87 -6.00
CA GLY A 135 -12.16 7.65 -4.79
C GLY A 135 -12.00 6.84 -3.50
N VAL A 136 -12.61 7.31 -2.43
CA VAL A 136 -12.53 6.70 -1.10
C VAL A 136 -13.49 5.52 -1.00
N VAL A 137 -12.98 4.38 -0.56
CA VAL A 137 -13.73 3.12 -0.42
C VAL A 137 -13.40 2.49 0.94
N PRO A 138 -14.41 2.01 1.71
CA PRO A 138 -14.14 1.24 2.92
C PRO A 138 -13.23 0.04 2.61
N LEU A 139 -12.22 -0.18 3.45
CA LEU A 139 -11.27 -1.28 3.24
C LEU A 139 -11.95 -2.65 3.19
N ALA A 140 -12.98 -2.87 4.01
CA ALA A 140 -13.76 -4.10 4.01
C ALA A 140 -14.44 -4.37 2.66
N GLU A 141 -14.90 -3.33 1.98
CA GLU A 141 -15.45 -3.43 0.62
C GLU A 141 -14.34 -3.67 -0.40
N TYR A 142 -13.27 -2.86 -0.34
CA TYR A 142 -12.13 -2.99 -1.25
C TYR A 142 -11.50 -4.39 -1.22
N ALA A 143 -11.37 -4.98 -0.04
CA ALA A 143 -10.79 -6.32 0.14
C ALA A 143 -11.59 -7.43 -0.58
N GLN A 144 -12.87 -7.21 -0.85
CA GLN A 144 -13.75 -8.16 -1.54
C GLN A 144 -13.88 -7.89 -3.04
N ARG A 145 -13.40 -6.74 -3.52
CA ARG A 145 -13.48 -6.39 -4.95
C ARG A 145 -12.49 -7.22 -5.78
N PRO A 146 -12.80 -7.52 -7.04
CA PRO A 146 -11.84 -8.07 -7.96
C PRO A 146 -10.69 -7.08 -8.20
N TYR A 147 -9.54 -7.58 -8.63
CA TYR A 147 -8.42 -6.73 -9.03
C TYR A 147 -8.82 -5.83 -10.19
N ASP A 148 -8.48 -4.57 -10.07
CA ASP A 148 -8.62 -3.56 -11.11
C ASP A 148 -7.26 -2.96 -11.49
N ARG A 149 -7.27 -1.92 -12.31
CA ARG A 149 -6.07 -1.21 -12.75
C ARG A 149 -6.04 0.22 -12.29
N ASP A 150 -6.75 0.52 -11.20
CA ASP A 150 -6.63 1.80 -10.53
C ASP A 150 -5.33 1.89 -9.71
N ILE A 151 -5.00 3.06 -9.24
CA ILE A 151 -3.85 3.29 -8.37
C ILE A 151 -4.36 3.47 -6.94
N LEU A 152 -3.90 2.61 -6.04
CA LEU A 152 -4.10 2.78 -4.61
C LEU A 152 -3.13 3.84 -4.12
N CYS A 153 -3.66 4.95 -3.59
CA CYS A 153 -2.88 6.12 -3.20
C CYS A 153 -2.67 6.19 -1.69
N LEU A 154 -3.76 6.13 -0.94
CA LEU A 154 -3.76 6.38 0.50
C LEU A 154 -4.61 5.36 1.25
N LEU A 155 -4.27 5.18 2.51
CA LEU A 155 -5.05 4.46 3.50
C LEU A 155 -5.39 5.45 4.63
N TYR A 156 -6.66 5.52 5.00
CA TYR A 156 -7.14 6.36 6.10
C TYR A 156 -7.61 5.51 7.27
N THR A 157 -7.18 5.89 8.48
CA THR A 157 -7.84 5.43 9.70
C THR A 157 -8.78 6.54 10.15
N SER A 158 -10.04 6.22 10.42
CA SER A 158 -10.94 7.12 11.14
C SER A 158 -10.92 6.78 12.62
N ASP A 159 -11.20 7.77 13.48
CA ASP A 159 -11.46 7.50 14.89
C ASP A 159 -12.56 6.45 15.01
N ALA A 160 -12.23 5.34 15.64
CA ALA A 160 -13.18 4.26 15.94
C ALA A 160 -14.06 4.64 17.14
N ALA A 161 -14.49 5.89 17.18
CA ALA A 161 -15.37 6.40 18.22
C ALA A 161 -16.70 6.83 17.59
N ASP A 162 -17.49 5.84 17.16
CA ASP A 162 -18.97 5.90 17.24
C ASP A 162 -19.56 4.51 17.02
#